data_827a6614c1eaf2fd7e51ac304f95e62c
#
_entry.id   827a6614c1eaf2fd7e51ac304f95e62c
#
_cell.length_a   1.000
_cell.length_b   1.000
_cell.length_c   1.000
_cell.angle_alpha   90.00
_cell.angle_beta   90.00
_cell.angle_gamma   90.00
#
_symmetry.space_group_name_H-M   'P 1'
#
loop_
_entity.id
_entity.type
_entity.pdbx_description
1 polymer ?
#
loop_
_entity_poly.entity_id
_entity_poly.type
_entity_poly.pdbx_seq_one_letter_code
_entity_poly.pdbx_strand_id
1 'polypeptide(L)'
;MKIALLSDSHSHIDQAILSALEGVDEIWHAGDVGSWNVIDELQNVAPLRVVYGNIDDHTFRAEYPMDLHFEVQGLRIYMTHIGGYPGRYASRVRAIFTETPCDIFICGHSHICKVMRDSKYNHLMINPGAIGHHGFHAIRTLLLFEIKKGKLGHLQVVEF
;
A
#
# COMPACT_ATOMS: atom_id res chain seq x y z
N MET A 1 8.38 2.50 -14.41
CA MET A 1 7.08 1.97 -14.00
C MET A 1 6.48 2.92 -13.00
N LYS A 2 5.33 3.51 -13.31
CA LYS A 2 4.61 4.46 -12.46
C LYS A 2 3.59 3.71 -11.61
N ILE A 3 3.64 3.86 -10.31
CA ILE A 3 2.85 3.13 -9.33
C ILE A 3 1.96 4.09 -8.57
N ALA A 4 0.70 3.69 -8.35
CA ALA A 4 -0.17 4.29 -7.33
C ALA A 4 -0.26 3.35 -6.13
N LEU A 5 -0.02 3.88 -4.94
CA LEU A 5 -0.15 3.15 -3.68
C LEU A 5 -1.23 3.79 -2.83
N LEU A 6 -2.22 2.99 -2.43
CA LEU A 6 -3.31 3.40 -1.57
C LEU A 6 -3.62 2.33 -0.51
N SER A 7 -4.36 2.70 0.51
CA SER A 7 -4.77 1.83 1.62
C SER A 7 -6.02 2.38 2.29
N ASP A 8 -6.68 1.54 3.09
CA ASP A 8 -7.73 1.97 4.02
C ASP A 8 -8.87 2.72 3.30
N SER A 9 -9.35 2.15 2.18
CA SER A 9 -10.47 2.70 1.40
C SER A 9 -11.82 2.55 2.11
N HIS A 10 -11.98 1.52 2.97
CA HIS A 10 -13.22 1.30 3.72
C HIS A 10 -14.47 1.45 2.86
N SER A 11 -14.49 0.75 1.72
CA SER A 11 -15.57 0.79 0.71
C SER A 11 -15.72 2.10 -0.05
N HIS A 12 -14.81 3.07 0.14
CA HIS A 12 -14.86 4.36 -0.54
C HIS A 12 -13.97 4.38 -1.78
N ILE A 13 -14.56 4.76 -2.89
CA ILE A 13 -13.90 5.09 -4.16
C ILE A 13 -14.74 6.15 -4.86
N ASP A 14 -14.11 7.20 -5.38
CA ASP A 14 -14.79 8.29 -6.06
C ASP A 14 -14.04 8.71 -7.34
N GLN A 15 -14.68 9.55 -8.15
CA GLN A 15 -14.11 10.01 -9.42
C GLN A 15 -12.81 10.79 -9.26
N ALA A 16 -12.64 11.51 -8.14
CA ALA A 16 -11.40 12.26 -7.89
C ALA A 16 -10.22 11.30 -7.69
N ILE A 17 -10.44 10.20 -6.95
CA ILE A 17 -9.44 9.13 -6.77
C ILE A 17 -9.14 8.49 -8.12
N LEU A 18 -10.16 8.06 -8.88
CA LEU A 18 -9.96 7.40 -10.17
C LEU A 18 -9.20 8.30 -11.16
N SER A 19 -9.51 9.59 -11.20
CA SER A 19 -8.78 10.54 -12.05
C SER A 19 -7.30 10.70 -11.65
N ALA A 20 -6.99 10.64 -10.35
CA ALA A 20 -5.61 10.68 -9.86
C ALA A 20 -4.80 9.42 -10.24
N LEU A 21 -5.47 8.31 -10.51
CA LEU A 21 -4.86 7.04 -10.93
C LEU A 21 -4.62 6.95 -12.45
N GLU A 22 -5.07 7.92 -13.24
CA GLU A 22 -4.90 7.87 -14.70
C GLU A 22 -3.43 7.81 -15.11
N GLY A 23 -3.11 6.89 -16.00
CA GLY A 23 -1.77 6.71 -16.56
C GLY A 23 -0.73 6.12 -15.62
N VAL A 24 -1.16 5.44 -14.54
CA VAL A 24 -0.26 4.56 -13.77
C VAL A 24 -0.13 3.21 -14.47
N ASP A 25 1.01 2.56 -14.29
CA ASP A 25 1.26 1.22 -14.85
C ASP A 25 0.69 0.12 -13.93
N GLU A 26 0.60 0.38 -12.62
CA GLU A 26 0.13 -0.58 -11.64
C GLU A 26 -0.41 0.14 -10.39
N ILE A 27 -1.42 -0.46 -9.75
CA ILE A 27 -2.01 0.02 -8.50
C ILE A 27 -1.71 -1.00 -7.41
N TRP A 28 -1.29 -0.52 -6.22
CA TRP A 28 -1.07 -1.35 -5.03
C TRP A 28 -1.99 -0.90 -3.92
N HIS A 29 -2.75 -1.85 -3.33
CA HIS A 29 -3.67 -1.58 -2.22
C HIS A 29 -3.22 -2.32 -0.96
N ALA A 30 -2.84 -1.57 0.07
CA ALA A 30 -2.28 -2.12 1.31
C ALA A 30 -3.33 -2.50 2.37
N GLY A 31 -4.53 -2.95 1.95
CA GLY A 31 -5.55 -3.54 2.81
C GLY A 31 -6.61 -2.59 3.34
N ASP A 32 -7.60 -3.16 4.07
CA ASP A 32 -8.84 -2.51 4.49
C ASP A 32 -9.61 -1.91 3.29
N VAL A 33 -9.85 -2.79 2.32
CA VAL A 33 -10.56 -2.48 1.08
C VAL A 33 -12.04 -2.20 1.34
N GLY A 34 -12.71 -3.11 2.02
CA GLY A 34 -14.09 -2.99 2.51
C GLY A 34 -15.16 -3.49 1.53
N SER A 35 -15.06 -3.24 0.23
CA SER A 35 -16.05 -3.74 -0.75
C SER A 35 -15.42 -4.13 -2.08
N TRP A 36 -16.02 -5.10 -2.76
CA TRP A 36 -15.62 -5.56 -4.09
C TRP A 36 -15.72 -4.46 -5.14
N ASN A 37 -16.65 -3.50 -4.99
CA ASN A 37 -16.75 -2.36 -5.88
C ASN A 37 -15.45 -1.56 -5.96
N VAL A 38 -14.70 -1.44 -4.86
CA VAL A 38 -13.39 -0.76 -4.89
C VAL A 38 -12.41 -1.54 -5.76
N ILE A 39 -12.39 -2.86 -5.66
CA ILE A 39 -11.54 -3.73 -6.49
C ILE A 39 -11.90 -3.57 -7.95
N ASP A 40 -13.19 -3.67 -8.29
CA ASP A 40 -13.66 -3.59 -9.67
C ASP A 40 -13.29 -2.25 -10.32
N GLU A 41 -13.50 -1.14 -9.62
CA GLU A 41 -13.15 0.19 -10.10
C GLU A 41 -11.63 0.36 -10.28
N LEU A 42 -10.81 -0.13 -9.35
CA LEU A 42 -9.36 -0.04 -9.46
C LEU A 42 -8.81 -0.93 -10.58
N GLN A 43 -9.35 -2.14 -10.76
CA GLN A 43 -8.94 -3.06 -11.84
C GLN A 43 -9.30 -2.52 -13.23
N ASN A 44 -10.36 -1.72 -13.35
CA ASN A 44 -10.72 -1.05 -14.61
C ASN A 44 -9.69 0.02 -15.01
N VAL A 45 -8.90 0.53 -14.05
CA VAL A 45 -7.89 1.56 -14.34
C VAL A 45 -6.54 0.93 -14.71
N ALA A 46 -6.04 -0.01 -13.89
CA ALA A 46 -4.72 -0.63 -14.11
C ALA A 46 -4.61 -1.99 -13.37
N PRO A 47 -3.61 -2.82 -13.71
CA PRO A 47 -3.27 -4.02 -12.95
C PRO A 47 -3.14 -3.72 -11.45
N LEU A 48 -3.73 -4.58 -10.61
CA LEU A 48 -3.90 -4.34 -9.18
C LEU A 48 -3.23 -5.43 -8.34
N ARG A 49 -2.43 -5.02 -7.34
CA ARG A 49 -1.93 -5.89 -6.25
C ARG A 49 -2.61 -5.51 -4.96
N VAL A 50 -3.11 -6.50 -4.22
CA VAL A 50 -3.87 -6.28 -2.99
C VAL A 50 -3.38 -7.22 -1.91
N VAL A 51 -3.31 -6.72 -0.68
CA VAL A 51 -3.33 -7.52 0.54
C VAL A 51 -4.62 -7.23 1.29
N TYR A 52 -5.19 -8.21 2.00
CA TYR A 52 -6.35 -7.92 2.83
C TYR A 52 -5.96 -7.22 4.14
N GLY A 53 -6.87 -6.44 4.70
CA GLY A 53 -6.74 -5.81 6.00
C GLY A 53 -7.64 -6.47 7.07
N ASN A 54 -7.71 -5.84 8.23
CA ASN A 54 -8.45 -6.40 9.37
C ASN A 54 -9.98 -6.31 9.21
N ILE A 55 -10.49 -5.33 8.46
CA ILE A 55 -11.93 -5.21 8.21
C ILE A 55 -12.42 -6.09 7.06
N ASP A 56 -11.51 -6.54 6.20
CA ASP A 56 -11.84 -7.35 5.04
C ASP A 56 -12.31 -8.75 5.48
N ASP A 57 -13.43 -9.17 4.94
CA ASP A 57 -14.10 -10.39 5.33
C ASP A 57 -13.45 -11.67 4.78
N HIS A 58 -14.09 -12.82 5.03
CA HIS A 58 -13.57 -14.11 4.60
C HIS A 58 -13.49 -14.26 3.07
N THR A 59 -14.31 -13.56 2.30
CA THR A 59 -14.28 -13.62 0.83
C THR A 59 -13.04 -12.92 0.28
N PHE A 60 -12.68 -11.76 0.83
CA PHE A 60 -11.41 -11.08 0.53
C PHE A 60 -10.20 -11.93 0.92
N ARG A 61 -10.22 -12.55 2.11
CA ARG A 61 -9.11 -13.38 2.61
C ARG A 61 -8.94 -14.68 1.83
N ALA A 62 -9.98 -15.15 1.15
CA ALA A 62 -9.87 -16.29 0.25
C ALA A 62 -9.20 -15.91 -1.09
N GLU A 63 -9.38 -14.68 -1.56
CA GLU A 63 -8.87 -14.21 -2.86
C GLU A 63 -7.50 -13.54 -2.73
N TYR A 64 -7.27 -12.75 -1.70
CA TYR A 64 -6.06 -11.96 -1.50
C TYR A 64 -5.23 -12.46 -0.32
N PRO A 65 -3.88 -12.38 -0.39
CA PRO A 65 -3.00 -12.78 0.70
C PRO A 65 -2.96 -11.73 1.83
N MET A 66 -2.55 -12.16 3.04
CA MET A 66 -2.20 -11.27 4.14
C MET A 66 -0.88 -10.53 3.86
N ASP A 67 0.06 -11.23 3.27
CA ASP A 67 1.42 -10.77 2.98
C ASP A 67 1.73 -11.01 1.51
N LEU A 68 2.27 -10.00 0.86
CA LEU A 68 2.66 -10.10 -0.54
C LEU A 68 4.15 -9.74 -0.68
N HIS A 69 4.92 -10.68 -1.22
CA HIS A 69 6.31 -10.50 -1.59
C HIS A 69 6.44 -10.55 -3.11
N PHE A 70 7.03 -9.53 -3.70
CA PHE A 70 7.20 -9.48 -5.15
C PHE A 70 8.39 -8.59 -5.52
N GLU A 71 8.82 -8.70 -6.77
CA GLU A 71 9.91 -7.89 -7.29
C GLU A 71 9.40 -6.99 -8.44
N VAL A 72 9.82 -5.73 -8.43
CA VAL A 72 9.53 -4.77 -9.49
C VAL A 72 10.81 -4.02 -9.85
N GLN A 73 11.22 -4.11 -11.13
CA GLN A 73 12.37 -3.37 -11.66
C GLN A 73 13.65 -3.54 -10.83
N GLY A 74 13.84 -4.71 -10.19
CA GLY A 74 15.00 -5.03 -9.37
C GLY A 74 14.89 -4.57 -7.90
N LEU A 75 13.72 -4.11 -7.44
CA LEU A 75 13.43 -3.85 -6.02
C LEU A 75 12.53 -4.95 -5.45
N ARG A 76 12.92 -5.49 -4.30
CA ARG A 76 12.12 -6.46 -3.53
C ARG A 76 11.14 -5.69 -2.66
N ILE A 77 9.86 -5.98 -2.86
CA ILE A 77 8.76 -5.33 -2.15
C ILE A 77 8.14 -6.34 -1.18
N TYR A 78 7.89 -5.91 0.04
CA TYR A 78 7.04 -6.61 0.97
C TYR A 78 5.88 -5.71 1.35
N MET A 79 4.66 -6.17 1.12
CA MET A 79 3.43 -5.45 1.44
C MET A 79 2.57 -6.28 2.39
N THR A 80 2.04 -5.64 3.43
CA THR A 80 1.08 -6.19 4.40
C THR A 80 0.22 -5.06 4.94
N HIS A 81 -0.95 -5.35 5.52
CA HIS A 81 -1.78 -4.28 6.07
C HIS A 81 -1.28 -3.77 7.42
N ILE A 82 -1.17 -4.64 8.43
CA ILE A 82 -0.74 -4.25 9.78
C ILE A 82 0.76 -4.45 9.93
N GLY A 83 1.54 -3.37 9.83
CA GLY A 83 2.99 -3.43 9.82
C GLY A 83 3.68 -2.64 10.92
N GLY A 84 3.23 -1.43 11.19
CA GLY A 84 3.91 -0.49 12.06
C GLY A 84 4.94 0.37 11.33
N TYR A 85 5.96 0.85 12.04
CA TYR A 85 6.97 1.75 11.50
C TYR A 85 8.33 1.55 12.20
N PRO A 86 9.44 2.13 11.72
CA PRO A 86 10.76 1.97 12.32
C PRO A 86 10.76 2.20 13.84
N GLY A 87 11.26 1.19 14.56
CA GLY A 87 11.25 1.15 16.03
C GLY A 87 9.98 0.58 16.67
N ARG A 88 8.87 0.48 15.93
CA ARG A 88 7.56 -0.02 16.43
C ARG A 88 6.85 -0.95 15.44
N TYR A 89 7.58 -1.81 14.76
CA TYR A 89 6.98 -2.85 13.92
C TYR A 89 6.26 -3.91 14.72
N ALA A 90 5.19 -4.48 14.14
CA ALA A 90 4.54 -5.68 14.65
C ALA A 90 5.56 -6.83 14.78
N SER A 91 5.43 -7.66 15.81
CA SER A 91 6.38 -8.75 16.07
C SER A 91 6.50 -9.72 14.90
N ARG A 92 5.37 -10.04 14.25
CA ARG A 92 5.30 -10.87 13.06
C ARG A 92 6.14 -10.30 11.90
N VAL A 93 5.99 -9.01 11.64
CA VAL A 93 6.70 -8.32 10.55
C VAL A 93 8.21 -8.28 10.79
N ARG A 94 8.64 -8.11 12.05
CA ARG A 94 10.08 -8.16 12.40
C ARG A 94 10.72 -9.53 12.11
N ALA A 95 9.99 -10.61 12.36
CA ALA A 95 10.46 -11.95 12.02
C ALA A 95 10.64 -12.10 10.50
N ILE A 96 9.65 -11.65 9.72
CA ILE A 96 9.69 -11.69 8.24
C ILE A 96 10.88 -10.90 7.69
N PHE A 97 11.19 -9.70 8.21
CA PHE A 97 12.35 -8.93 7.76
C PHE A 97 13.68 -9.66 7.92
N THR A 98 13.78 -10.53 8.93
CA THR A 98 14.97 -11.32 9.16
C THR A 98 15.09 -12.48 8.19
N GLU A 99 13.98 -13.13 7.86
CA GLU A 99 13.92 -14.30 6.98
C GLU A 99 13.91 -13.89 5.50
N THR A 100 13.18 -12.82 5.17
CA THR A 100 12.97 -12.36 3.79
C THR A 100 13.20 -10.84 3.71
N PRO A 101 14.45 -10.38 3.58
CA PRO A 101 14.76 -8.96 3.46
C PRO A 101 14.11 -8.32 2.23
N CYS A 102 13.60 -7.10 2.39
CA CYS A 102 13.03 -6.30 1.30
C CYS A 102 13.75 -4.95 1.17
N ASP A 103 13.60 -4.30 0.02
CA ASP A 103 14.13 -2.97 -0.24
C ASP A 103 13.09 -1.89 0.07
N ILE A 104 11.81 -2.24 -0.13
CA ILE A 104 10.66 -1.41 0.23
C ILE A 104 9.68 -2.25 1.05
N PHE A 105 9.30 -1.73 2.21
CA PHE A 105 8.24 -2.26 3.07
C PHE A 105 7.02 -1.36 3.01
N ILE A 106 5.85 -1.92 2.72
CA ILE A 106 4.59 -1.21 2.57
C ILE A 106 3.58 -1.71 3.60
N CYS A 107 2.91 -0.78 4.29
CA CYS A 107 1.78 -1.12 5.15
C CYS A 107 0.73 0.00 5.16
N GLY A 108 -0.45 -0.29 5.73
CA GLY A 108 -1.57 0.65 5.95
C GLY A 108 -1.92 0.78 7.42
N HIS A 109 -3.22 0.63 7.74
CA HIS A 109 -3.84 0.50 9.05
C HIS A 109 -3.78 1.73 9.96
N SER A 110 -2.68 2.46 10.02
CA SER A 110 -2.54 3.62 10.90
C SER A 110 -3.25 4.87 10.39
N HIS A 111 -3.65 4.89 9.13
CA HIS A 111 -4.21 6.04 8.41
C HIS A 111 -3.26 7.26 8.36
N ILE A 112 -1.98 7.06 8.66
CA ILE A 112 -0.98 8.14 8.69
C ILE A 112 -0.06 7.98 7.49
N CYS A 113 -0.10 8.93 6.56
CA CYS A 113 0.85 8.99 5.45
C CYS A 113 2.27 9.17 5.99
N LYS A 114 3.14 8.20 5.72
CA LYS A 114 4.49 8.18 6.27
C LYS A 114 5.47 7.46 5.36
N VAL A 115 6.62 8.10 5.10
CA VAL A 115 7.73 7.51 4.37
C VAL A 115 8.98 7.66 5.23
N MET A 116 9.62 6.55 5.59
CA MET A 116 10.78 6.54 6.49
C MET A 116 11.83 5.52 6.05
N ARG A 117 13.10 5.93 6.08
CA ARG A 117 14.21 4.99 5.94
C ARG A 117 14.43 4.25 7.26
N ASP A 118 14.47 2.92 7.21
CA ASP A 118 14.88 2.09 8.33
C ASP A 118 16.33 1.64 8.14
N SER A 119 17.22 2.12 9.01
CA SER A 119 18.64 1.76 8.98
C SER A 119 18.90 0.37 9.55
N LYS A 120 18.03 -0.15 10.42
CA LYS A 120 18.20 -1.46 11.04
C LYS A 120 17.97 -2.60 10.05
N TYR A 121 16.91 -2.50 9.26
CA TYR A 121 16.56 -3.52 8.25
C TYR A 121 16.94 -3.10 6.82
N ASN A 122 17.50 -1.89 6.68
CA ASN A 122 17.99 -1.32 5.42
C ASN A 122 16.93 -1.23 4.31
N HIS A 123 15.68 -0.93 4.65
CA HIS A 123 14.59 -0.72 3.69
C HIS A 123 13.94 0.67 3.80
N LEU A 124 13.17 1.05 2.80
CA LEU A 124 12.27 2.19 2.85
C LEU A 124 10.89 1.71 3.29
N MET A 125 10.41 2.19 4.44
CA MET A 125 9.04 1.96 4.92
C MET A 125 8.12 3.01 4.33
N ILE A 126 6.97 2.58 3.77
CA ILE A 126 5.96 3.43 3.15
C ILE A 126 4.58 3.06 3.69
N ASN A 127 3.84 4.06 4.17
CA ASN A 127 2.41 3.98 4.45
C ASN A 127 1.74 5.12 3.67
N PRO A 128 0.78 4.84 2.79
CA PRO A 128 0.14 5.87 1.97
C PRO A 128 -0.87 6.74 2.73
N GLY A 129 -1.16 6.44 3.99
CA GLY A 129 -2.30 6.99 4.70
C GLY A 129 -3.60 6.30 4.30
N ALA A 130 -4.74 6.89 4.62
CA ALA A 130 -6.05 6.37 4.25
C ALA A 130 -6.64 7.15 3.07
N ILE A 131 -7.20 6.42 2.09
CA ILE A 131 -7.92 7.02 0.96
C ILE A 131 -9.42 7.13 1.22
N GLY A 132 -9.95 6.36 2.16
CA GLY A 132 -11.35 6.40 2.59
C GLY A 132 -11.65 7.50 3.61
N HIS A 133 -12.91 7.60 3.99
CA HIS A 133 -13.38 8.59 4.99
C HIS A 133 -13.39 8.07 6.43
N HIS A 134 -13.20 6.74 6.61
CA HIS A 134 -13.27 6.14 7.94
C HIS A 134 -11.97 6.38 8.72
N GLY A 135 -12.08 6.90 9.95
CA GLY A 135 -10.95 7.12 10.84
C GLY A 135 -10.84 8.56 11.36
N PHE A 136 -9.73 8.90 11.99
CA PHE A 136 -9.49 10.21 12.61
C PHE A 136 -8.64 11.16 11.74
N HIS A 137 -8.21 10.72 10.57
CA HIS A 137 -7.45 11.56 9.65
C HIS A 137 -8.35 12.64 9.03
N ALA A 138 -7.82 13.84 8.90
CA ALA A 138 -8.53 14.99 8.31
C ALA A 138 -8.33 15.07 6.78
N ILE A 139 -7.26 14.49 6.27
CA ILE A 139 -6.86 14.53 4.87
C ILE A 139 -6.71 13.09 4.37
N ARG A 140 -7.40 12.76 3.29
CA ARG A 140 -7.25 11.47 2.60
C ARG A 140 -6.02 11.53 1.69
N THR A 141 -5.27 10.45 1.59
CA THR A 141 -4.03 10.44 0.81
C THR A 141 -3.84 9.17 0.01
N LEU A 142 -3.18 9.29 -1.12
CA LEU A 142 -2.51 8.21 -1.82
C LEU A 142 -1.09 8.66 -2.23
N LEU A 143 -0.25 7.72 -2.60
CA LEU A 143 1.09 8.01 -3.08
C LEU A 143 1.24 7.63 -4.55
N LEU A 144 1.86 8.51 -5.32
CA LEU A 144 2.34 8.21 -6.67
C LEU A 144 3.87 8.20 -6.66
N PHE A 145 4.47 7.21 -7.29
CA PHE A 145 5.93 7.15 -7.44
C PHE A 145 6.34 6.34 -8.67
N GLU A 146 7.59 6.45 -9.04
CA GLU A 146 8.17 5.67 -10.12
C GLU A 146 9.23 4.70 -9.59
N ILE A 147 9.26 3.50 -10.16
CA ILE A 147 10.36 2.56 -10.00
C ILE A 147 11.05 2.39 -11.35
N LYS A 148 12.37 2.65 -11.38
CA LYS A 148 13.18 2.52 -12.57
C LYS A 148 14.58 2.05 -12.24
N LYS A 149 15.01 0.93 -12.84
CA LYS A 149 16.36 0.38 -12.68
C LYS A 149 16.79 0.23 -11.21
N GLY A 150 15.95 -0.37 -10.39
CA GLY A 150 16.23 -0.61 -8.96
C GLY A 150 16.19 0.63 -8.07
N LYS A 151 15.55 1.71 -8.52
CA LYS A 151 15.44 2.96 -7.74
C LYS A 151 14.00 3.44 -7.73
N LEU A 152 13.55 3.86 -6.54
CA LEU A 152 12.31 4.61 -6.36
C LEU A 152 12.60 6.10 -6.52
N GLY A 153 11.78 6.80 -7.27
CA GLY A 153 11.87 8.24 -7.50
C GLY A 153 10.49 8.87 -7.70
N HIS A 154 10.46 10.19 -7.82
CA HIS A 154 9.26 10.97 -8.08
C HIS A 154 8.08 10.68 -7.14
N LEU A 155 8.39 10.43 -5.84
CA LEU A 155 7.37 10.18 -4.85
C LEU A 155 6.58 11.45 -4.57
N GLN A 156 5.25 11.38 -4.75
CA GLN A 156 4.30 12.46 -4.54
C GLN A 156 3.17 11.99 -3.64
N VAL A 157 2.73 12.86 -2.74
CA VAL A 157 1.50 12.69 -1.96
C VAL A 157 0.39 13.39 -2.73
N VAL A 158 -0.70 12.67 -3.00
CA VAL A 158 -1.95 13.26 -3.52
C VAL A 158 -2.93 13.33 -2.37
N GLU A 159 -3.47 14.52 -2.14
CA GLU A 159 -4.41 14.82 -1.04
C GLU A 159 -5.82 15.09 -1.59
N PHE A 160 -6.85 14.68 -0.80
CA PHE A 160 -8.28 14.80 -1.13
C PHE A 160 -9.08 15.38 0.03
#